data_6561990bba8f16da704b6027ef378aad
#
_entry.id   6561990bba8f16da704b6027ef378aad
#
_cell.length_a   1.000
_cell.length_b   1.000
_cell.length_c   1.000
_cell.angle_alpha   90.00
_cell.angle_beta   90.00
_cell.angle_gamma   90.00
#
_symmetry.space_group_name_H-M   'P 1'
#
loop_
_entity.id
_entity.type
_entity.pdbx_description
1 polymer ?
#
loop_
_entity_poly.entity_id
_entity_poly.type
_entity_poly.pdbx_seq_one_letter_code
_entity_poly.pdbx_strand_id
1 'polypeptide(L)'
;MSKIYQNFIIIAFLNSDPKGLKGAKMTFEESLNARHACKKFSDKAISSKDLDFILEAGRLAPSGYGFEPWKFIVVGNEYSAQLAKCCYNQENVATASYNIVILGRMDLKSKDEFARAQVRRFATDDAHFEQILGVYTGWADNLSDEEIFHFSQTQCYLPLMQMMNAAIFRGIDSCAIGGFERKKVEEFLGIKKPFGVAVVLSLGYKASEPHHSKKRQDKSQVIEFWKK
;
A
#
# COMPACT_ATOMS: atom_id res chain seq x y z
N MET A 1 6.54 20.90 28.65
CA MET A 1 6.54 20.02 27.47
C MET A 1 6.90 20.83 26.26
N SER A 2 8.06 20.57 25.69
CA SER A 2 8.82 21.53 24.90
C SER A 2 8.50 21.52 23.40
N LYS A 3 8.64 22.70 22.80
CA LYS A 3 8.44 23.09 21.39
C LYS A 3 9.37 22.42 20.35
N ILE A 4 9.84 21.19 20.57
CA ILE A 4 10.86 20.56 19.71
C ILE A 4 10.26 19.69 18.58
N TYR A 5 8.97 19.37 18.63
CA TYR A 5 8.37 18.42 17.66
C TYR A 5 7.75 19.05 16.40
N GLN A 6 7.78 20.37 16.23
CA GLN A 6 7.12 21.01 15.08
C GLN A 6 8.02 21.30 13.88
N ASN A 7 9.34 21.10 13.93
CA ASN A 7 10.26 21.59 12.88
C ASN A 7 10.89 20.52 11.98
N PHE A 8 10.55 19.23 12.09
CA PHE A 8 11.25 18.18 11.32
C PHE A 8 10.50 17.61 10.10
N ILE A 9 9.24 17.98 9.87
CA ILE A 9 8.41 17.40 8.78
C ILE A 9 8.32 18.27 7.52
N ILE A 10 8.75 19.53 7.55
CA ILE A 10 8.49 20.49 6.43
C ILE A 10 9.64 20.60 5.41
N ILE A 11 10.85 20.10 5.68
CA ILE A 11 12.02 20.43 4.84
C ILE A 11 12.27 19.47 3.66
N ALA A 12 11.70 18.28 3.65
CA ALA A 12 11.94 17.29 2.58
C ALA A 12 11.08 17.49 1.31
N PHE A 13 10.01 18.29 1.36
CA PHE A 13 9.10 18.51 0.21
C PHE A 13 9.38 19.76 -0.62
N LEU A 14 10.33 20.62 -0.25
CA LEU A 14 10.52 21.93 -0.88
C LEU A 14 11.58 21.99 -2.00
N ASN A 15 12.25 20.87 -2.32
CA ASN A 15 13.28 20.83 -3.38
C ASN A 15 12.88 20.06 -4.65
N SER A 16 11.61 19.73 -4.87
CA SER A 16 11.15 19.27 -6.17
C SER A 16 10.72 20.47 -7.01
N ASP A 17 11.47 20.75 -8.07
CA ASP A 17 11.26 21.80 -9.05
C ASP A 17 9.78 21.89 -9.50
N PRO A 18 9.06 23.01 -9.20
CA PRO A 18 7.66 23.16 -9.59
C PRO A 18 7.46 23.41 -11.09
N LYS A 19 8.53 23.46 -11.90
CA LYS A 19 8.46 23.83 -13.32
C LYS A 19 8.14 22.67 -14.28
N GLY A 20 7.98 21.45 -13.82
CA GLY A 20 7.71 20.28 -14.65
C GLY A 20 6.22 19.91 -14.85
N LEU A 21 5.28 20.55 -14.19
CA LEU A 21 3.85 20.22 -14.21
C LEU A 21 3.05 21.19 -15.08
N LYS A 22 3.20 21.07 -16.42
CA LYS A 22 2.23 21.64 -17.37
C LYS A 22 1.03 20.68 -17.47
N GLY A 23 0.01 20.90 -16.64
CA GLY A 23 -1.29 20.25 -16.65
C GLY A 23 -2.07 20.73 -15.42
N ALA A 24 -3.37 20.98 -15.52
CA ALA A 24 -4.19 21.36 -14.39
C ALA A 24 -4.01 20.32 -13.28
N LYS A 25 -3.45 20.76 -12.14
CA LYS A 25 -3.24 19.87 -10.98
C LYS A 25 -4.61 19.48 -10.44
N MET A 26 -4.94 18.20 -10.54
CA MET A 26 -6.12 17.62 -9.89
C MET A 26 -6.05 17.91 -8.38
N THR A 27 -7.12 18.46 -7.83
CA THR A 27 -7.24 18.63 -6.37
C THR A 27 -7.47 17.28 -5.69
N PHE A 28 -7.30 17.22 -4.37
CA PHE A 28 -7.59 15.99 -3.63
C PHE A 28 -9.08 15.60 -3.76
N GLU A 29 -9.99 16.56 -3.70
CA GLU A 29 -11.44 16.35 -3.86
C GLU A 29 -11.78 15.80 -5.25
N GLU A 30 -11.18 16.35 -6.30
CA GLU A 30 -11.31 15.81 -7.65
C GLU A 30 -10.80 14.38 -7.75
N SER A 31 -9.69 14.06 -7.12
CA SER A 31 -9.11 12.71 -7.10
C SER A 31 -10.03 11.69 -6.43
N LEU A 32 -10.68 12.07 -5.33
CA LEU A 32 -11.67 11.22 -4.66
C LEU A 32 -12.83 10.84 -5.59
N ASN A 33 -13.24 11.76 -6.44
CA ASN A 33 -14.32 11.52 -7.41
C ASN A 33 -13.82 10.78 -8.66
N ALA A 34 -12.65 11.12 -9.18
CA ALA A 34 -12.10 10.53 -10.41
C ALA A 34 -11.66 9.07 -10.22
N ARG A 35 -11.11 8.71 -9.04
CA ARG A 35 -10.61 7.35 -8.80
C ARG A 35 -11.77 6.32 -8.85
N HIS A 36 -11.61 5.34 -9.70
CA HIS A 36 -12.51 4.18 -9.81
C HIS A 36 -11.69 2.87 -9.93
N ALA A 37 -12.35 1.72 -9.85
CA ALA A 37 -11.72 0.43 -10.11
C ALA A 37 -11.66 0.17 -11.62
N CYS A 38 -10.52 0.39 -12.25
CA CYS A 38 -10.32 0.15 -13.66
C CYS A 38 -10.40 -1.35 -13.97
N LYS A 39 -11.23 -1.74 -14.94
CA LYS A 39 -11.46 -3.15 -15.27
C LYS A 39 -10.65 -3.66 -16.45
N LYS A 40 -10.14 -2.74 -17.27
CA LYS A 40 -9.26 -3.03 -18.41
C LYS A 40 -8.33 -1.86 -18.65
N PHE A 41 -7.05 -2.16 -18.83
CA PHE A 41 -6.06 -1.14 -19.15
C PHE A 41 -5.70 -1.19 -20.63
N SER A 42 -5.25 -0.05 -21.15
CA SER A 42 -4.70 0.10 -22.50
C SER A 42 -3.21 -0.28 -22.54
N ASP A 43 -2.67 -0.41 -23.73
CA ASP A 43 -1.23 -0.75 -23.95
C ASP A 43 -0.29 0.43 -23.65
N LYS A 44 -0.79 1.58 -23.20
CA LYS A 44 0.04 2.73 -22.85
C LYS A 44 0.85 2.41 -21.60
N ALA A 45 2.17 2.46 -21.74
CA ALA A 45 3.10 2.19 -20.64
C ALA A 45 3.13 3.31 -19.61
N ILE A 46 3.24 2.95 -18.34
CA ILE A 46 3.55 3.87 -17.24
C ILE A 46 5.07 4.17 -17.28
N SER A 47 5.44 5.44 -17.14
CA SER A 47 6.86 5.83 -17.06
C SER A 47 7.50 5.31 -15.75
N SER A 48 8.81 5.01 -15.79
CA SER A 48 9.56 4.64 -14.59
C SER A 48 9.45 5.70 -13.48
N LYS A 49 9.49 6.98 -13.86
CA LYS A 49 9.34 8.12 -12.92
C LYS A 49 7.98 8.11 -12.20
N ASP A 50 6.90 7.80 -12.91
CA ASP A 50 5.56 7.73 -12.30
C ASP A 50 5.40 6.47 -11.45
N LEU A 51 5.97 5.34 -11.89
CA LEU A 51 6.01 4.13 -11.07
C LEU A 51 6.76 4.36 -9.76
N ASP A 52 7.96 4.97 -9.82
CA ASP A 52 8.76 5.30 -8.64
C ASP A 52 8.00 6.21 -7.68
N PHE A 53 7.29 7.23 -8.20
CA PHE A 53 6.47 8.11 -7.38
C PHE A 53 5.35 7.35 -6.66
N ILE A 54 4.69 6.41 -7.35
CA ILE A 54 3.63 5.57 -6.76
C ILE A 54 4.19 4.65 -5.68
N LEU A 55 5.32 4.01 -5.94
CA LEU A 55 5.99 3.12 -4.98
C LEU A 55 6.46 3.87 -3.73
N GLU A 56 7.03 5.08 -3.93
CA GLU A 56 7.47 5.94 -2.82
C GLU A 56 6.29 6.40 -1.96
N ALA A 57 5.13 6.73 -2.56
CA ALA A 57 3.92 7.03 -1.82
C ALA A 57 3.50 5.84 -0.93
N GLY A 58 3.59 4.61 -1.45
CA GLY A 58 3.35 3.40 -0.66
C GLY A 58 4.36 3.22 0.47
N ARG A 59 5.66 3.43 0.19
CA ARG A 59 6.72 3.33 1.19
C ARG A 59 6.54 4.30 2.36
N LEU A 60 6.04 5.49 2.09
CA LEU A 60 5.80 6.56 3.08
C LEU A 60 4.46 6.40 3.84
N ALA A 61 3.72 5.33 3.62
CA ALA A 61 2.47 5.10 4.34
C ALA A 61 2.71 4.89 5.84
N PRO A 62 1.81 5.37 6.71
CA PRO A 62 1.88 5.08 8.14
C PRO A 62 1.54 3.61 8.42
N SER A 63 1.93 3.10 9.59
CA SER A 63 1.53 1.78 10.08
C SER A 63 1.37 1.78 11.59
N GLY A 64 0.65 0.79 12.11
CA GLY A 64 0.59 0.54 13.55
C GLY A 64 1.99 0.34 14.11
N TYR A 65 2.30 1.05 15.19
CA TYR A 65 3.61 1.05 15.85
C TYR A 65 4.81 1.44 14.94
N GLY A 66 4.58 1.94 13.73
CA GLY A 66 5.65 2.23 12.78
C GLY A 66 6.39 0.99 12.27
N PHE A 67 5.77 -0.19 12.35
CA PHE A 67 6.41 -1.44 11.92
C PHE A 67 6.62 -1.53 10.42
N GLU A 68 5.80 -0.86 9.59
CA GLU A 68 5.87 -0.99 8.13
C GLU A 68 5.93 -2.48 7.71
N PRO A 69 4.97 -3.33 8.15
CA PRO A 69 5.07 -4.77 8.03
C PRO A 69 4.73 -5.27 6.63
N TRP A 70 5.32 -4.65 5.62
CA TRP A 70 5.04 -4.95 4.22
C TRP A 70 6.30 -5.05 3.37
N LYS A 71 6.13 -5.66 2.21
CA LYS A 71 7.06 -5.64 1.09
C LYS A 71 6.27 -5.53 -0.20
N PHE A 72 6.80 -4.81 -1.19
CA PHE A 72 6.19 -4.68 -2.51
C PHE A 72 7.00 -5.48 -3.52
N ILE A 73 6.32 -6.32 -4.31
CA ILE A 73 6.88 -6.98 -5.50
C ILE A 73 6.20 -6.35 -6.70
N VAL A 74 7.00 -5.78 -7.59
CA VAL A 74 6.52 -5.19 -8.85
C VAL A 74 6.62 -6.24 -9.94
N VAL A 75 5.47 -6.59 -10.52
CA VAL A 75 5.34 -7.53 -11.63
C VAL A 75 5.07 -6.72 -12.89
N GLY A 76 5.98 -6.80 -13.85
CA GLY A 76 5.85 -6.12 -15.14
C GLY A 76 4.78 -6.75 -16.03
N ASN A 77 4.43 -6.02 -17.08
CA ASN A 77 3.40 -6.43 -18.05
C ASN A 77 3.68 -7.82 -18.63
N GLU A 78 4.94 -8.17 -18.90
CA GLU A 78 5.37 -9.43 -19.49
C GLU A 78 4.95 -10.67 -18.67
N TYR A 79 4.68 -10.49 -17.36
CA TYR A 79 4.21 -11.55 -16.45
C TYR A 79 2.75 -11.38 -16.02
N SER A 80 2.08 -10.32 -16.47
CA SER A 80 0.70 -10.00 -16.04
C SER A 80 -0.31 -11.09 -16.41
N ALA A 81 -0.17 -11.73 -17.57
CA ALA A 81 -1.03 -12.83 -17.99
C ALA A 81 -0.86 -14.08 -17.11
N GLN A 82 0.35 -14.38 -16.64
CA GLN A 82 0.60 -15.49 -15.72
C GLN A 82 0.04 -15.18 -14.33
N LEU A 83 0.26 -13.97 -13.81
CA LEU A 83 -0.31 -13.53 -12.54
C LEU A 83 -1.85 -13.55 -12.57
N ALA A 84 -2.46 -13.16 -13.69
CA ALA A 84 -3.91 -13.17 -13.86
C ALA A 84 -4.52 -14.56 -13.67
N LYS A 85 -3.84 -15.64 -14.08
CA LYS A 85 -4.28 -17.02 -13.83
C LYS A 85 -4.41 -17.33 -12.33
N CYS A 86 -3.56 -16.74 -11.49
CA CYS A 86 -3.64 -16.84 -10.04
C CYS A 86 -4.72 -15.92 -9.45
N CYS A 87 -5.24 -14.98 -10.23
CA CYS A 87 -6.23 -13.96 -9.86
C CYS A 87 -7.56 -14.18 -10.59
N TYR A 88 -8.01 -15.41 -10.75
CA TYR A 88 -9.26 -15.82 -11.42
C TYR A 88 -9.41 -15.28 -12.85
N ASN A 89 -8.31 -15.16 -13.58
CA ASN A 89 -8.23 -14.62 -14.95
C ASN A 89 -8.83 -13.20 -15.10
N GLN A 90 -8.70 -12.37 -14.08
CA GLN A 90 -9.21 -11.00 -14.13
C GLN A 90 -8.49 -10.17 -15.19
N GLU A 91 -9.26 -9.53 -16.10
CA GLU A 91 -8.75 -8.78 -17.23
C GLU A 91 -7.91 -7.56 -16.78
N ASN A 92 -8.29 -6.92 -15.67
CA ASN A 92 -7.54 -5.81 -15.08
C ASN A 92 -6.17 -6.23 -14.52
N VAL A 93 -5.95 -7.50 -14.18
CA VAL A 93 -4.62 -8.01 -13.85
C VAL A 93 -3.84 -8.32 -15.13
N ALA A 94 -4.48 -8.97 -16.09
CA ALA A 94 -3.85 -9.41 -17.34
C ALA A 94 -3.37 -8.23 -18.22
N THR A 95 -4.10 -7.10 -18.22
CA THR A 95 -3.84 -5.94 -19.07
C THR A 95 -3.05 -4.82 -18.36
N ALA A 96 -2.71 -4.99 -17.07
CA ALA A 96 -2.01 -3.96 -16.32
C ALA A 96 -0.59 -3.69 -16.88
N SER A 97 -0.18 -2.42 -16.88
CA SER A 97 1.22 -2.05 -17.14
C SER A 97 2.14 -2.60 -16.04
N TYR A 98 1.65 -2.55 -14.79
CA TYR A 98 2.31 -3.15 -13.63
C TYR A 98 1.28 -3.69 -12.66
N ASN A 99 1.61 -4.81 -12.03
CA ASN A 99 0.90 -5.31 -10.86
C ASN A 99 1.84 -5.22 -9.66
N ILE A 100 1.42 -4.55 -8.59
CA ILE A 100 2.17 -4.47 -7.34
C ILE A 100 1.57 -5.47 -6.37
N VAL A 101 2.30 -6.54 -6.07
CA VAL A 101 1.90 -7.54 -5.07
C VAL A 101 2.40 -7.09 -3.71
N ILE A 102 1.47 -6.74 -2.83
CA ILE A 102 1.77 -6.26 -1.48
C ILE A 102 1.75 -7.45 -0.53
N LEU A 103 2.88 -7.68 0.13
CA LEU A 103 3.09 -8.77 1.08
C LEU A 103 3.01 -8.24 2.50
N GLY A 104 2.32 -8.98 3.38
CA GLY A 104 2.39 -8.79 4.83
C GLY A 104 3.44 -9.70 5.47
N ARG A 105 4.01 -9.28 6.61
CA ARG A 105 5.01 -10.02 7.40
C ARG A 105 4.37 -10.70 8.60
N MET A 106 4.98 -11.79 9.06
CA MET A 106 4.56 -12.56 10.25
C MET A 106 5.60 -12.49 11.38
N ASP A 107 6.80 -11.97 11.14
CA ASP A 107 7.91 -11.89 12.08
C ASP A 107 7.89 -10.58 12.89
N LEU A 108 6.84 -10.40 13.70
CA LEU A 108 6.61 -9.19 14.51
C LEU A 108 6.72 -9.43 16.03
N LYS A 109 7.18 -10.63 16.46
CA LYS A 109 7.37 -10.96 17.89
C LYS A 109 8.65 -10.32 18.45
N SER A 110 8.71 -10.19 19.76
CA SER A 110 9.87 -9.61 20.47
C SER A 110 11.21 -10.30 20.17
N LYS A 111 11.17 -11.59 19.82
CA LYS A 111 12.33 -12.40 19.43
C LYS A 111 12.75 -12.24 17.97
N ASP A 112 11.86 -11.70 17.11
CA ASP A 112 12.09 -11.65 15.68
C ASP A 112 13.03 -10.49 15.31
N GLU A 113 14.01 -10.76 14.47
CA GLU A 113 15.04 -9.80 14.07
C GLU A 113 14.41 -8.55 13.42
N PHE A 114 13.42 -8.76 12.55
CA PHE A 114 12.74 -7.65 11.89
C PHE A 114 12.04 -6.74 12.90
N ALA A 115 11.24 -7.30 13.83
CA ALA A 115 10.53 -6.52 14.84
C ALA A 115 11.52 -5.73 15.72
N ARG A 116 12.59 -6.38 16.16
CA ARG A 116 13.67 -5.74 16.95
C ARG A 116 14.33 -4.61 16.17
N ALA A 117 14.63 -4.80 14.88
CA ALA A 117 15.20 -3.77 14.02
C ALA A 117 14.26 -2.56 13.85
N GLN A 118 12.95 -2.79 13.72
CA GLN A 118 11.98 -1.69 13.65
C GLN A 118 11.91 -0.90 14.96
N VAL A 119 11.83 -1.59 16.10
CA VAL A 119 11.81 -0.94 17.42
C VAL A 119 13.11 -0.16 17.68
N ARG A 120 14.26 -0.69 17.25
CA ARG A 120 15.56 -0.01 17.38
C ARG A 120 15.59 1.37 16.73
N ARG A 121 14.82 1.60 15.68
CA ARG A 121 14.71 2.92 15.00
C ARG A 121 14.18 4.03 15.92
N PHE A 122 13.45 3.68 16.96
CA PHE A 122 12.83 4.62 17.91
C PHE A 122 13.59 4.70 19.23
N ALA A 123 14.54 3.78 19.48
CA ALA A 123 15.32 3.77 20.69
C ALA A 123 16.48 4.76 20.64
N THR A 124 16.72 5.48 21.76
CA THR A 124 17.84 6.40 21.91
C THR A 124 19.15 5.68 22.30
N ASP A 125 19.01 4.58 23.04
CA ASP A 125 20.10 3.77 23.54
C ASP A 125 19.60 2.34 23.83
N ASP A 126 20.47 1.47 24.35
CA ASP A 126 20.13 0.07 24.63
C ASP A 126 19.14 -0.08 25.79
N ALA A 127 19.25 0.74 26.83
CA ALA A 127 18.33 0.68 27.96
C ALA A 127 16.91 1.10 27.51
N HIS A 128 16.80 2.16 26.73
CA HIS A 128 15.52 2.60 26.13
C HIS A 128 14.97 1.53 25.19
N PHE A 129 15.82 0.89 24.38
CA PHE A 129 15.39 -0.19 23.49
C PHE A 129 14.72 -1.33 24.27
N GLU A 130 15.35 -1.85 25.32
CA GLU A 130 14.77 -2.94 26.12
C GLU A 130 13.46 -2.51 26.81
N GLN A 131 13.38 -1.25 27.24
CA GLN A 131 12.16 -0.70 27.83
C GLN A 131 10.99 -0.68 26.86
N ILE A 132 11.20 -0.24 25.60
CA ILE A 132 10.12 -0.08 24.63
C ILE A 132 9.83 -1.36 23.84
N LEU A 133 10.75 -2.32 23.78
CA LEU A 133 10.58 -3.54 23.00
C LEU A 133 9.28 -4.27 23.37
N GLY A 134 9.03 -4.50 24.65
CA GLY A 134 7.81 -5.16 25.13
C GLY A 134 6.53 -4.37 24.82
N VAL A 135 6.59 -3.03 24.83
CA VAL A 135 5.46 -2.17 24.49
C VAL A 135 5.09 -2.30 23.00
N TYR A 136 6.11 -2.36 22.13
CA TYR A 136 5.90 -2.42 20.68
C TYR A 136 5.54 -3.83 20.19
N THR A 137 6.10 -4.87 20.81
CA THR A 137 5.99 -6.25 20.32
C THR A 137 5.17 -7.19 21.20
N GLY A 138 4.96 -6.86 22.48
CA GLY A 138 4.35 -7.76 23.47
C GLY A 138 2.95 -8.25 23.10
N TRP A 139 2.20 -7.47 22.32
CA TRP A 139 0.90 -7.88 21.80
C TRP A 139 1.01 -9.06 20.82
N ALA A 140 2.13 -9.19 20.09
CA ALA A 140 2.33 -10.22 19.08
C ALA A 140 2.91 -11.53 19.66
N ASP A 141 3.54 -11.48 20.84
CA ASP A 141 4.29 -12.61 21.39
C ASP A 141 3.44 -13.87 21.61
N ASN A 142 2.17 -13.68 21.96
CA ASN A 142 1.22 -14.78 22.22
C ASN A 142 0.35 -15.12 21.01
N LEU A 143 0.50 -14.43 19.87
CA LEU A 143 -0.29 -14.70 18.68
C LEU A 143 0.34 -15.79 17.79
N SER A 144 -0.49 -16.49 17.05
CA SER A 144 -0.08 -17.37 15.97
C SER A 144 0.42 -16.55 14.76
N ASP A 145 1.17 -17.18 13.86
CA ASP A 145 1.60 -16.57 12.60
C ASP A 145 0.40 -16.06 11.77
N GLU A 146 -0.73 -16.77 11.82
CA GLU A 146 -1.94 -16.38 11.09
C GLU A 146 -2.58 -15.11 11.65
N GLU A 147 -2.65 -14.97 12.96
CA GLU A 147 -3.16 -13.77 13.63
C GLU A 147 -2.24 -12.57 13.37
N ILE A 148 -0.91 -12.75 13.43
CA ILE A 148 0.05 -11.71 13.07
C ILE A 148 -0.09 -11.34 11.59
N PHE A 149 -0.27 -12.33 10.71
CA PHE A 149 -0.49 -12.08 9.28
C PHE A 149 -1.76 -11.28 9.05
N HIS A 150 -2.85 -11.58 9.76
CA HIS A 150 -4.09 -10.81 9.67
C HIS A 150 -3.88 -9.33 10.06
N PHE A 151 -3.15 -9.07 11.14
CA PHE A 151 -2.74 -7.70 11.48
C PHE A 151 -1.95 -7.06 10.34
N SER A 152 -0.90 -7.72 9.85
CA SER A 152 -0.07 -7.18 8.78
C SER A 152 -0.84 -6.96 7.48
N GLN A 153 -1.80 -7.85 7.17
CA GLN A 153 -2.68 -7.71 6.02
C GLN A 153 -3.53 -6.43 6.12
N THR A 154 -4.08 -6.12 7.30
CA THR A 154 -4.83 -4.86 7.48
C THR A 154 -3.93 -3.64 7.30
N GLN A 155 -2.67 -3.70 7.78
CA GLN A 155 -1.70 -2.62 7.57
C GLN A 155 -1.35 -2.44 6.08
N CYS A 156 -1.33 -3.49 5.27
CA CYS A 156 -1.05 -3.42 3.83
C CYS A 156 -2.06 -2.59 3.03
N TYR A 157 -3.27 -2.38 3.55
CA TYR A 157 -4.26 -1.51 2.91
C TYR A 157 -3.95 -0.02 3.04
N LEU A 158 -3.09 0.38 3.97
CA LEU A 158 -2.61 1.76 4.10
C LEU A 158 -1.71 2.17 2.91
N PRO A 159 -0.60 1.46 2.62
CA PRO A 159 0.20 1.72 1.43
C PRO A 159 -0.56 1.48 0.13
N LEU A 160 -1.47 0.51 0.07
CA LEU A 160 -2.34 0.30 -1.09
C LEU A 160 -3.10 1.57 -1.43
N MET A 161 -3.81 2.18 -0.46
CA MET A 161 -4.59 3.39 -0.69
C MET A 161 -3.72 4.59 -1.01
N GLN A 162 -2.53 4.72 -0.37
CA GLN A 162 -1.53 5.75 -0.69
C GLN A 162 -1.10 5.66 -2.16
N MET A 163 -0.74 4.45 -2.63
CA MET A 163 -0.35 4.20 -4.03
C MET A 163 -1.50 4.50 -5.01
N MET A 164 -2.74 4.12 -4.68
CA MET A 164 -3.91 4.41 -5.51
C MET A 164 -4.16 5.91 -5.65
N ASN A 165 -3.99 6.68 -4.56
CA ASN A 165 -4.08 8.13 -4.59
C ASN A 165 -2.94 8.74 -5.43
N ALA A 166 -1.70 8.28 -5.22
CA ALA A 166 -0.55 8.74 -6.00
C ALA A 166 -0.74 8.47 -7.50
N ALA A 167 -1.27 7.30 -7.86
CA ALA A 167 -1.56 6.93 -9.25
C ALA A 167 -2.54 7.91 -9.90
N ILE A 168 -3.70 8.17 -9.27
CA ILE A 168 -4.71 9.07 -9.86
C ILE A 168 -4.19 10.50 -9.99
N PHE A 169 -3.32 10.98 -9.07
CA PHE A 169 -2.66 12.29 -9.20
C PHE A 169 -1.71 12.37 -10.41
N ARG A 170 -1.23 11.23 -10.91
CA ARG A 170 -0.44 11.10 -12.15
C ARG A 170 -1.30 10.78 -13.38
N GLY A 171 -2.64 10.77 -13.24
CA GLY A 171 -3.54 10.38 -14.32
C GLY A 171 -3.45 8.90 -14.67
N ILE A 172 -2.99 8.07 -13.74
CA ILE A 172 -2.87 6.62 -13.86
C ILE A 172 -4.02 5.98 -13.11
N ASP A 173 -4.70 5.06 -13.79
CA ASP A 173 -5.81 4.33 -13.22
C ASP A 173 -5.31 3.11 -12.44
N SER A 174 -6.14 2.62 -11.52
CA SER A 174 -5.78 1.51 -10.66
C SER A 174 -6.96 0.62 -10.32
N CYS A 175 -6.66 -0.63 -9.94
CA CYS A 175 -7.63 -1.52 -9.34
C CYS A 175 -6.98 -2.33 -8.21
N ALA A 176 -7.56 -2.26 -7.01
CA ALA A 176 -7.20 -3.16 -5.92
C ALA A 176 -7.86 -4.53 -6.17
N ILE A 177 -7.07 -5.60 -6.11
CA ILE A 177 -7.46 -6.97 -6.37
C ILE A 177 -7.42 -7.74 -5.05
N GLY A 178 -8.59 -8.05 -4.49
CA GLY A 178 -8.73 -8.94 -3.34
C GLY A 178 -9.05 -10.39 -3.73
N GLY A 179 -9.51 -10.60 -4.97
CA GLY A 179 -9.85 -11.91 -5.50
C GLY A 179 -8.63 -12.59 -6.15
N PHE A 180 -7.94 -13.45 -5.44
CA PHE A 180 -6.82 -14.27 -5.92
C PHE A 180 -6.66 -15.55 -5.08
N GLU A 181 -6.00 -16.53 -5.64
CA GLU A 181 -5.61 -17.75 -4.94
C GLU A 181 -4.21 -17.53 -4.31
N ARG A 182 -4.18 -17.18 -3.00
CA ARG A 182 -2.96 -16.80 -2.29
C ARG A 182 -1.80 -17.76 -2.56
N LYS A 183 -2.01 -19.06 -2.36
CA LYS A 183 -0.95 -20.07 -2.56
C LYS A 183 -0.39 -20.05 -3.98
N LYS A 184 -1.25 -19.91 -4.99
CA LYS A 184 -0.78 -19.84 -6.39
C LYS A 184 0.04 -18.60 -6.68
N VAL A 185 -0.33 -17.44 -6.11
CA VAL A 185 0.48 -16.20 -6.25
C VAL A 185 1.82 -16.37 -5.53
N GLU A 186 1.82 -16.95 -4.33
CA GLU A 186 3.03 -17.21 -3.55
C GLU A 186 3.97 -18.18 -4.29
N GLU A 187 3.45 -19.25 -4.84
CA GLU A 187 4.21 -20.23 -5.65
C GLU A 187 4.78 -19.56 -6.92
N PHE A 188 3.95 -18.83 -7.65
CA PHE A 188 4.37 -18.13 -8.88
C PHE A 188 5.52 -17.15 -8.64
N LEU A 189 5.48 -16.40 -7.52
CA LEU A 189 6.49 -15.40 -7.19
C LEU A 189 7.61 -15.92 -6.26
N GLY A 190 7.57 -17.20 -5.88
CA GLY A 190 8.55 -17.79 -4.97
C GLY A 190 8.53 -17.19 -3.56
N ILE A 191 7.37 -16.74 -3.10
CA ILE A 191 7.20 -16.09 -1.78
C ILE A 191 7.26 -17.16 -0.70
N LYS A 192 8.07 -16.90 0.34
CA LYS A 192 8.23 -17.78 1.49
C LYS A 192 8.02 -17.00 2.79
N LYS A 193 7.73 -17.71 3.89
CA LYS A 193 7.75 -17.12 5.23
C LYS A 193 9.04 -16.29 5.44
N PRO A 194 8.95 -15.16 6.12
CA PRO A 194 7.82 -14.69 6.92
C PRO A 194 6.78 -13.87 6.14
N PHE A 195 6.76 -13.93 4.82
CA PHE A 195 5.83 -13.15 3.99
C PHE A 195 4.63 -13.98 3.53
N GLY A 196 3.49 -13.30 3.38
CA GLY A 196 2.31 -13.81 2.70
C GLY A 196 1.68 -12.71 1.83
N VAL A 197 0.97 -13.10 0.77
CA VAL A 197 0.28 -12.13 -0.11
C VAL A 197 -0.93 -11.55 0.59
N ALA A 198 -0.95 -10.22 0.75
CA ALA A 198 -2.04 -9.48 1.37
C ALA A 198 -3.07 -8.97 0.36
N VAL A 199 -2.61 -8.31 -0.71
CA VAL A 199 -3.44 -7.71 -1.76
C VAL A 199 -2.59 -7.44 -3.00
N VAL A 200 -3.23 -7.34 -4.17
CA VAL A 200 -2.56 -6.94 -5.42
C VAL A 200 -3.15 -5.61 -5.90
N LEU A 201 -2.31 -4.72 -6.41
CA LEU A 201 -2.67 -3.47 -7.03
C LEU A 201 -2.29 -3.50 -8.51
N SER A 202 -3.28 -3.48 -9.40
CA SER A 202 -3.07 -3.34 -10.84
C SER A 202 -3.07 -1.87 -11.24
N LEU A 203 -2.10 -1.46 -12.07
CA LEU A 203 -1.86 -0.09 -12.52
C LEU A 203 -1.76 -0.02 -14.04
N GLY A 204 -2.33 1.02 -14.64
CA GLY A 204 -2.28 1.29 -16.07
C GLY A 204 -3.11 2.52 -16.43
N TYR A 205 -3.24 2.81 -17.70
CA TYR A 205 -4.20 3.80 -18.21
C TYR A 205 -5.46 3.07 -18.66
N LYS A 206 -6.64 3.54 -18.25
CA LYS A 206 -7.92 2.92 -18.65
C LYS A 206 -8.05 2.78 -20.17
N ALA A 207 -8.57 1.64 -20.62
CA ALA A 207 -8.86 1.38 -22.03
C ALA A 207 -10.18 2.05 -22.47
N SER A 208 -11.12 2.26 -21.53
CA SER A 208 -12.42 2.90 -21.76
C SER A 208 -12.91 3.59 -20.49
N GLU A 209 -13.86 4.49 -20.64
CA GLU A 209 -14.53 5.11 -19.49
C GLU A 209 -15.29 4.07 -18.65
N PRO A 210 -15.44 4.30 -17.34
CA PRO A 210 -16.21 3.40 -16.47
C PRO A 210 -17.67 3.28 -16.95
N HIS A 211 -18.18 2.07 -16.99
CA HIS A 211 -19.58 1.81 -17.42
C HIS A 211 -20.62 2.36 -16.43
N HIS A 212 -20.22 2.65 -15.20
CA HIS A 212 -21.13 3.10 -14.14
C HIS A 212 -20.52 4.25 -13.35
N SER A 213 -21.38 5.19 -12.93
CA SER A 213 -21.00 6.22 -11.97
C SER A 213 -20.62 5.60 -10.61
N LYS A 214 -19.83 6.31 -9.84
CA LYS A 214 -19.45 5.90 -8.49
C LYS A 214 -20.70 5.85 -7.59
N LYS A 215 -20.96 4.68 -7.00
CA LYS A 215 -22.04 4.49 -6.02
C LYS A 215 -21.43 4.38 -4.63
N ARG A 216 -22.00 5.05 -3.65
CA ARG A 216 -21.66 4.99 -2.24
C ARG A 216 -22.94 4.99 -1.41
N GLN A 217 -22.84 4.48 -0.21
CA GLN A 217 -23.91 4.62 0.79
C GLN A 217 -24.10 6.10 1.14
N ASP A 218 -25.31 6.45 1.57
CA ASP A 218 -25.58 7.78 2.07
C ASP A 218 -24.73 8.11 3.29
N LYS A 219 -24.36 9.38 3.44
CA LYS A 219 -23.50 9.84 4.51
C LYS A 219 -24.04 9.46 5.90
N SER A 220 -25.36 9.52 6.09
CA SER A 220 -26.04 9.15 7.34
C SER A 220 -25.94 7.66 7.69
N GLN A 221 -25.66 6.78 6.71
CA GLN A 221 -25.52 5.34 6.95
C GLN A 221 -24.11 4.93 7.41
N VAL A 222 -23.13 5.81 7.21
CA VAL A 222 -21.71 5.52 7.50
C VAL A 222 -21.07 6.48 8.51
N ILE A 223 -21.74 7.59 8.84
CA ILE A 223 -21.25 8.59 9.79
C ILE A 223 -22.31 8.83 10.84
N GLU A 224 -21.95 8.56 12.07
CA GLU A 224 -22.76 8.85 13.24
C GLU A 224 -22.01 9.82 14.16
N PHE A 225 -22.70 10.89 14.59
CA PHE A 225 -22.18 11.80 15.61
C PHE A 225 -22.64 11.32 16.98
N TRP A 226 -21.75 10.70 17.73
CA TRP A 226 -22.05 10.27 19.07
C TRP A 226 -22.37 11.47 19.97
N LYS A 227 -23.52 11.45 20.62
CA LYS A 227 -23.97 12.45 21.61
C LYS A 227 -24.28 11.73 22.91
N LYS A 228 -23.81 12.29 24.02
CA LYS A 228 -24.24 11.86 25.35
C LYS A 228 -25.64 12.34 25.63
#